data_ba7a2fbabf143c8d5fac193a14c8f3b3
#
_entry.id   ba7a2fbabf143c8d5fac193a14c8f3b3
#
_cell.length_a   1.000
_cell.length_b   1.000
_cell.length_c   1.000
_cell.angle_alpha   90.00
_cell.angle_beta   90.00
_cell.angle_gamma   90.00
#
_symmetry.space_group_name_H-M   'P 1'
#
loop_
_entity.id
_entity.type
_entity.pdbx_description
1 polymer ?
#
loop_
_entity_poly.entity_id
_entity_poly.type
_entity_poly.pdbx_seq_one_letter_code
_entity_poly.pdbx_strand_id
1 'polypeptide(L)'
;CLAKSAAAMFTMRCDIPSLAVAAGDLLLHTERYLNAVKGSVVVFVSRSGMTSEVLRVYDLVAKLEGVSTVSLCANAASTLNDACDLSLCVPWAFDESVCQTRTIGSFFAALAMICALVSRDTRLQEQLKAVSRMGGALDERVLPLARQLAEKDWDHVVVLADAEAAGVMEEGALAFKEICCLNSNFYNLLDVRHGPVVMIDERTFVFAFLESAGQTEQALLEDLRKRTGYVVSLGPFAAAEGEDTHFDTGEITDPVAAAIPALYLLQNVALYKALKRGVDPDRPNGLSAWIRL
;
A
#
# COMPACT_ATOMS: atom_id res chain seq x y z
N CYS A 1 6.71 -2.03 0.36
CA CYS A 1 5.63 -1.03 0.51
C CYS A 1 4.90 -1.21 1.84
N LEU A 2 4.17 -2.30 2.12
CA LEU A 2 3.39 -2.47 3.36
C LEU A 2 4.20 -2.28 4.65
N ALA A 3 5.43 -2.78 4.69
CA ALA A 3 6.32 -2.60 5.84
C ALA A 3 6.64 -1.12 6.12
N LYS A 4 6.66 -0.25 5.10
CA LYS A 4 6.84 1.20 5.29
C LYS A 4 5.65 1.80 6.04
N SER A 5 4.42 1.48 5.64
CA SER A 5 3.23 1.91 6.37
C SER A 5 3.19 1.35 7.79
N ALA A 6 3.53 0.07 7.98
CA ALA A 6 3.59 -0.53 9.32
C ALA A 6 4.62 0.19 10.20
N ALA A 7 5.83 0.43 9.70
CA ALA A 7 6.88 1.13 10.45
C ALA A 7 6.43 2.56 10.84
N ALA A 8 5.76 3.28 9.94
CA ALA A 8 5.20 4.59 10.25
C ALA A 8 4.12 4.49 11.34
N MET A 9 3.16 3.56 11.20
CA MET A 9 2.10 3.35 12.19
C MET A 9 2.65 3.03 13.58
N PHE A 10 3.61 2.09 13.70
CA PHE A 10 4.19 1.74 15.00
C PHE A 10 5.00 2.89 15.59
N THR A 11 5.74 3.63 14.77
CA THR A 11 6.51 4.78 15.25
C THR A 11 5.58 5.91 15.70
N MET A 12 4.56 6.26 14.92
CA MET A 12 3.73 7.44 15.16
C MET A 12 2.62 7.20 16.19
N ARG A 13 2.06 5.97 16.26
CA ARG A 13 0.91 5.68 17.13
C ARG A 13 1.26 4.86 18.36
N CYS A 14 2.38 4.13 18.34
CA CYS A 14 2.76 3.26 19.46
C CYS A 14 4.01 3.76 20.19
N ASP A 15 4.65 4.83 19.74
CA ASP A 15 5.96 5.29 20.22
C ASP A 15 7.05 4.19 20.14
N ILE A 16 6.92 3.27 19.19
CA ILE A 16 7.87 2.17 18.96
C ILE A 16 8.70 2.50 17.71
N PRO A 17 9.97 2.89 17.85
CA PRO A 17 10.84 3.13 16.70
C PRO A 17 10.88 1.91 15.79
N SER A 18 10.49 2.07 14.54
CA SER A 18 10.34 0.96 13.60
C SER A 18 10.98 1.30 12.25
N LEU A 19 11.56 0.29 11.62
CA LEU A 19 12.25 0.41 10.34
C LEU A 19 11.72 -0.62 9.35
N ALA A 20 11.35 -0.18 8.16
CA ALA A 20 11.05 -1.08 7.04
C ALA A 20 12.32 -1.38 6.25
N VAL A 21 12.62 -2.65 6.07
CA VAL A 21 13.81 -3.11 5.34
C VAL A 21 13.38 -4.11 4.26
N ALA A 22 13.86 -3.93 3.03
CA ALA A 22 13.69 -4.93 1.99
C ALA A 22 14.57 -6.16 2.29
N ALA A 23 14.02 -7.38 2.15
CA ALA A 23 14.76 -8.60 2.44
C ALA A 23 16.05 -8.70 1.61
N GLY A 24 16.01 -8.34 0.32
CA GLY A 24 17.19 -8.33 -0.53
C GLY A 24 18.27 -7.34 -0.07
N ASP A 25 17.88 -6.16 0.42
CA ASP A 25 18.83 -5.17 0.95
C ASP A 25 19.50 -5.67 2.22
N LEU A 26 18.73 -6.24 3.15
CA LEU A 26 19.29 -6.85 4.37
C LEU A 26 20.25 -8.00 4.04
N LEU A 27 19.94 -8.84 3.05
CA LEU A 27 20.84 -9.92 2.62
C LEU A 27 22.16 -9.40 2.07
N LEU A 28 22.11 -8.39 1.22
CA LEU A 28 23.30 -7.83 0.57
C LEU A 28 24.18 -7.04 1.55
N HIS A 29 23.57 -6.50 2.61
CA HIS A 29 24.25 -5.60 3.56
C HIS A 29 24.07 -6.05 5.02
N THR A 30 24.03 -7.35 5.28
CA THR A 30 23.72 -7.96 6.59
C THR A 30 24.45 -7.28 7.74
N GLU A 31 25.78 -7.13 7.64
CA GLU A 31 26.61 -6.56 8.70
C GLU A 31 26.21 -5.13 9.10
N ARG A 32 25.63 -4.37 8.17
CA ARG A 32 25.18 -2.99 8.44
C ARG A 32 23.87 -2.96 9.23
N TYR A 33 23.05 -3.99 9.11
CA TYR A 33 21.73 -4.07 9.77
C TYR A 33 21.77 -4.77 11.13
N LEU A 34 22.86 -5.50 11.48
CA LEU A 34 22.93 -6.30 12.71
C LEU A 34 22.56 -5.50 13.97
N ASN A 35 23.05 -4.25 14.08
CA ASN A 35 22.77 -3.42 15.27
C ASN A 35 21.30 -2.94 15.33
N ALA A 36 20.64 -2.77 14.20
CA ALA A 36 19.22 -2.40 14.15
C ALA A 36 18.31 -3.60 14.41
N VAL A 37 18.79 -4.81 14.13
CA VAL A 37 18.01 -6.06 14.27
C VAL A 37 18.14 -6.67 15.66
N LYS A 38 19.32 -6.61 16.30
CA LYS A 38 19.53 -7.17 17.65
C LYS A 38 18.56 -6.57 18.67
N GLY A 39 17.96 -7.43 19.48
CA GLY A 39 17.01 -7.02 20.52
C GLY A 39 15.68 -6.48 19.96
N SER A 40 15.37 -6.70 18.70
CA SER A 40 14.15 -6.23 18.06
C SER A 40 13.11 -7.34 17.83
N VAL A 41 11.89 -6.94 17.53
CA VAL A 41 10.88 -7.81 16.93
C VAL A 41 10.94 -7.65 15.41
N VAL A 42 11.26 -8.73 14.70
CA VAL A 42 11.32 -8.76 13.24
C VAL A 42 10.02 -9.32 12.67
N VAL A 43 9.27 -8.50 11.95
CA VAL A 43 8.00 -8.89 11.33
C VAL A 43 8.22 -9.16 9.85
N PHE A 44 8.03 -10.41 9.45
CA PHE A 44 8.10 -10.85 8.06
C PHE A 44 6.71 -10.77 7.41
N VAL A 45 6.60 -9.98 6.35
CA VAL A 45 5.36 -9.84 5.59
C VAL A 45 5.55 -10.49 4.22
N SER A 46 4.89 -11.62 3.98
CA SER A 46 5.04 -12.40 2.74
C SER A 46 3.77 -13.17 2.40
N ARG A 47 3.23 -13.00 1.18
CA ARG A 47 2.05 -13.76 0.74
C ARG A 47 2.27 -15.26 0.85
N SER A 48 3.33 -15.76 0.24
CA SER A 48 3.63 -17.19 0.17
C SER A 48 4.36 -17.73 1.41
N GLY A 49 5.11 -16.88 2.13
CA GLY A 49 6.03 -17.28 3.18
C GLY A 49 7.15 -18.21 2.69
N MET A 50 7.40 -18.23 1.37
CA MET A 50 8.38 -19.13 0.72
C MET A 50 9.36 -18.38 -0.18
N THR A 51 9.35 -17.04 -0.18
CA THR A 51 10.27 -16.22 -0.95
C THR A 51 11.71 -16.45 -0.45
N SER A 52 12.62 -16.78 -1.36
CA SER A 52 13.99 -17.16 -1.03
C SER A 52 14.72 -16.13 -0.17
N GLU A 53 14.59 -14.85 -0.51
CA GLU A 53 15.21 -13.76 0.24
C GLU A 53 14.67 -13.69 1.66
N VAL A 54 13.36 -13.83 1.84
CA VAL A 54 12.71 -13.76 3.15
C VAL A 54 13.17 -14.90 4.05
N LEU A 55 13.22 -16.13 3.53
CA LEU A 55 13.69 -17.31 4.29
C LEU A 55 15.17 -17.19 4.67
N ARG A 56 16.02 -16.72 3.74
CA ARG A 56 17.44 -16.49 4.05
C ARG A 56 17.64 -15.41 5.11
N VAL A 57 16.84 -14.33 5.06
CA VAL A 57 16.86 -13.30 6.11
C VAL A 57 16.42 -13.90 7.45
N TYR A 58 15.35 -14.71 7.47
CA TYR A 58 14.93 -15.41 8.68
C TYR A 58 16.09 -16.23 9.28
N ASP A 59 16.76 -17.04 8.48
CA ASP A 59 17.90 -17.87 8.93
C ASP A 59 19.05 -17.06 9.54
N LEU A 60 19.24 -15.82 9.08
CA LEU A 60 20.24 -14.90 9.60
C LEU A 60 19.82 -14.27 10.93
N VAL A 61 18.60 -13.73 10.99
CA VAL A 61 18.17 -12.88 12.11
C VAL A 61 17.65 -13.68 13.30
N ALA A 62 17.03 -14.85 13.07
CA ALA A 62 16.50 -15.70 14.14
C ALA A 62 17.57 -16.25 15.10
N LYS A 63 18.83 -16.20 14.70
CA LYS A 63 19.99 -16.62 15.52
C LYS A 63 20.60 -15.50 16.34
N LEU A 64 20.13 -14.26 16.14
CA LEU A 64 20.69 -13.11 16.85
C LEU A 64 20.10 -13.00 18.25
N GLU A 65 20.93 -12.60 19.19
CA GLU A 65 20.53 -12.44 20.59
C GLU A 65 19.41 -11.40 20.74
N GLY A 66 18.36 -11.78 21.47
CA GLY A 66 17.22 -10.91 21.81
C GLY A 66 16.27 -10.62 20.66
N VAL A 67 16.41 -11.29 19.51
CA VAL A 67 15.46 -11.16 18.40
C VAL A 67 14.27 -12.06 18.63
N SER A 68 13.07 -11.51 18.41
CA SER A 68 11.83 -12.28 18.29
C SER A 68 11.28 -12.13 16.87
N THR A 69 10.71 -13.19 16.34
CA THR A 69 10.26 -13.26 14.94
C THR A 69 8.76 -13.44 14.83
N VAL A 70 8.15 -12.67 13.94
CA VAL A 70 6.71 -12.73 13.65
C VAL A 70 6.50 -12.90 12.16
N SER A 71 5.65 -13.83 11.73
CA SER A 71 5.24 -13.92 10.33
C SER A 71 3.81 -13.41 10.13
N LEU A 72 3.59 -12.70 9.02
CA LEU A 72 2.26 -12.41 8.45
C LEU A 72 2.23 -13.01 7.05
N CYS A 73 1.51 -14.12 6.89
CA CYS A 73 1.44 -14.88 5.64
C CYS A 73 0.00 -15.19 5.26
N ALA A 74 -0.22 -15.43 3.95
CA ALA A 74 -1.50 -15.93 3.44
C ALA A 74 -1.47 -17.44 3.10
N ASN A 75 -0.30 -18.07 3.18
CA ASN A 75 -0.15 -19.51 2.93
C ASN A 75 0.00 -20.26 4.26
N ALA A 76 -1.00 -21.07 4.60
CA ALA A 76 -1.00 -21.86 5.85
C ALA A 76 0.14 -22.89 5.92
N ALA A 77 0.61 -23.37 4.77
CA ALA A 77 1.69 -24.37 4.68
C ALA A 77 3.06 -23.73 4.43
N SER A 78 3.25 -22.47 4.82
CA SER A 78 4.52 -21.78 4.59
C SER A 78 5.58 -22.17 5.61
N THR A 79 6.80 -22.40 5.15
CA THR A 79 7.96 -22.64 6.01
C THR A 79 8.18 -21.50 7.02
N LEU A 80 7.88 -20.28 6.63
CA LEU A 80 8.05 -19.12 7.49
C LEU A 80 7.09 -19.14 8.69
N ASN A 81 5.84 -19.60 8.50
CA ASN A 81 4.88 -19.74 9.60
C ASN A 81 5.33 -20.76 10.64
N ASP A 82 5.90 -21.89 10.18
CA ASP A 82 6.36 -22.95 11.07
C ASP A 82 7.64 -22.54 11.82
N ALA A 83 8.41 -21.62 11.27
CA ALA A 83 9.72 -21.24 11.76
C ALA A 83 9.71 -20.05 12.74
N CYS A 84 8.79 -19.08 12.57
CA CYS A 84 8.72 -17.87 13.41
C CYS A 84 8.16 -18.17 14.82
N ASP A 85 8.57 -17.37 15.80
CA ASP A 85 8.08 -17.47 17.19
C ASP A 85 6.58 -17.21 17.30
N LEU A 86 6.04 -16.33 16.45
CA LEU A 86 4.62 -16.06 16.33
C LEU A 86 4.23 -15.99 14.87
N SER A 87 3.12 -16.64 14.51
CA SER A 87 2.60 -16.67 13.15
C SER A 87 1.18 -16.14 13.07
N LEU A 88 0.97 -15.19 12.18
CA LEU A 88 -0.32 -14.67 11.77
C LEU A 88 -0.60 -15.17 10.36
N CYS A 89 -1.50 -16.16 10.24
CA CYS A 89 -1.88 -16.71 8.95
C CYS A 89 -3.30 -16.26 8.58
N VAL A 90 -3.43 -15.72 7.37
CA VAL A 90 -4.71 -15.24 6.80
C VAL A 90 -4.97 -15.92 5.44
N PRO A 91 -5.29 -17.23 5.41
CA PRO A 91 -5.31 -18.02 4.17
C PRO A 91 -6.34 -17.54 3.14
N TRP A 92 -7.45 -16.97 3.62
CA TRP A 92 -8.49 -16.39 2.76
C TRP A 92 -8.02 -15.17 1.97
N ALA A 93 -6.90 -14.56 2.38
CA ALA A 93 -6.30 -13.42 1.68
C ALA A 93 -5.34 -13.83 0.56
N PHE A 94 -5.09 -15.13 0.33
CA PHE A 94 -4.16 -15.58 -0.69
C PHE A 94 -4.68 -15.26 -2.10
N ASP A 95 -3.90 -14.50 -2.87
CA ASP A 95 -4.15 -14.26 -4.29
C ASP A 95 -3.50 -15.35 -5.14
N GLU A 96 -4.27 -15.95 -6.04
CA GLU A 96 -3.75 -16.90 -7.05
C GLU A 96 -3.08 -16.17 -8.22
N SER A 97 -3.53 -14.94 -8.49
CA SER A 97 -2.90 -14.04 -9.47
C SER A 97 -1.44 -13.74 -9.11
N VAL A 98 -0.61 -13.49 -10.11
CA VAL A 98 0.77 -13.02 -9.92
C VAL A 98 0.76 -11.68 -9.19
N CYS A 99 -0.07 -10.75 -9.66
CA CYS A 99 -0.26 -9.45 -9.03
C CYS A 99 -1.14 -9.56 -7.79
N GLN A 100 -0.64 -9.06 -6.67
CA GLN A 100 -1.34 -9.12 -5.40
C GLN A 100 -2.28 -7.94 -5.24
N THR A 101 -3.53 -8.19 -4.88
CA THR A 101 -4.53 -7.15 -4.61
C THR A 101 -5.19 -7.37 -3.25
N ARG A 102 -5.97 -8.45 -3.11
CA ARG A 102 -6.64 -8.84 -1.87
C ARG A 102 -5.65 -9.08 -0.73
N THR A 103 -4.53 -9.77 -1.01
CA THR A 103 -3.47 -9.99 -0.02
C THR A 103 -2.95 -8.66 0.53
N ILE A 104 -2.70 -7.69 -0.33
CA ILE A 104 -2.16 -6.38 0.07
C ILE A 104 -3.13 -5.65 1.00
N GLY A 105 -4.38 -5.49 0.59
CA GLY A 105 -5.40 -4.83 1.42
C GLY A 105 -5.62 -5.53 2.76
N SER A 106 -5.65 -6.88 2.76
CA SER A 106 -5.83 -7.70 3.96
C SER A 106 -4.63 -7.61 4.92
N PHE A 107 -3.41 -7.64 4.39
CA PHE A 107 -2.19 -7.49 5.21
C PHE A 107 -2.07 -6.09 5.79
N PHE A 108 -2.39 -5.06 5.01
CA PHE A 108 -2.42 -3.70 5.52
C PHE A 108 -3.43 -3.56 6.66
N ALA A 109 -4.66 -4.07 6.49
CA ALA A 109 -5.68 -4.06 7.53
C ALA A 109 -5.24 -4.84 8.79
N ALA A 110 -4.57 -5.99 8.63
CA ALA A 110 -4.03 -6.78 9.74
C ALA A 110 -2.94 -6.00 10.51
N LEU A 111 -1.99 -5.40 9.80
CA LEU A 111 -0.92 -4.59 10.41
C LEU A 111 -1.49 -3.36 11.13
N ALA A 112 -2.48 -2.68 10.54
CA ALA A 112 -3.18 -1.57 11.15
C ALA A 112 -3.95 -2.00 12.42
N MET A 113 -4.61 -3.18 12.39
CA MET A 113 -5.31 -3.72 13.56
C MET A 113 -4.32 -4.09 14.69
N ILE A 114 -3.16 -4.68 14.36
CA ILE A 114 -2.11 -4.96 15.35
C ILE A 114 -1.64 -3.65 15.98
N CYS A 115 -1.35 -2.63 15.17
CA CYS A 115 -0.98 -1.30 15.66
C CYS A 115 -2.07 -0.73 16.60
N ALA A 116 -3.34 -0.79 16.19
CA ALA A 116 -4.48 -0.30 17.00
C ALA A 116 -4.64 -1.04 18.32
N LEU A 117 -4.31 -2.34 18.37
CA LEU A 117 -4.33 -3.14 19.59
C LEU A 117 -3.16 -2.79 20.51
N VAL A 118 -1.96 -2.63 19.97
CA VAL A 118 -0.75 -2.28 20.72
C VAL A 118 -0.86 -0.87 21.31
N SER A 119 -1.32 0.10 20.51
CA SER A 119 -1.53 1.49 20.95
C SER A 119 -2.80 1.67 21.80
N ARG A 120 -3.66 0.65 21.88
CA ARG A 120 -4.99 0.71 22.51
C ARG A 120 -5.91 1.77 21.87
N ASP A 121 -5.71 2.03 20.58
CA ASP A 121 -6.53 2.96 19.79
C ASP A 121 -7.86 2.30 19.42
N THR A 122 -8.86 2.46 20.28
CA THR A 122 -10.21 1.91 20.05
C THR A 122 -10.92 2.57 18.88
N ARG A 123 -10.59 3.82 18.54
CA ARG A 123 -11.17 4.53 17.38
C ARG A 123 -10.70 3.87 16.09
N LEU A 124 -9.40 3.64 15.94
CA LEU A 124 -8.87 2.96 14.75
C LEU A 124 -9.43 1.54 14.63
N GLN A 125 -9.55 0.79 15.76
CA GLN A 125 -10.17 -0.55 15.74
C GLN A 125 -11.60 -0.51 15.20
N GLU A 126 -12.44 0.43 15.64
CA GLU A 126 -13.82 0.56 15.15
C GLU A 126 -13.87 1.01 13.68
N GLN A 127 -12.97 1.90 13.24
CA GLN A 127 -12.87 2.32 11.84
C GLN A 127 -12.47 1.16 10.93
N LEU A 128 -11.51 0.32 11.33
CA LEU A 128 -11.13 -0.88 10.57
C LEU A 128 -12.28 -1.90 10.49
N LYS A 129 -13.03 -2.09 11.57
CA LYS A 129 -14.24 -2.91 11.56
C LYS A 129 -15.33 -2.31 10.67
N ALA A 130 -15.46 -0.99 10.60
CA ALA A 130 -16.39 -0.32 9.70
C ALA A 130 -16.01 -0.59 8.24
N VAL A 131 -14.74 -0.44 7.86
CA VAL A 131 -14.24 -0.79 6.53
C VAL A 131 -14.59 -2.23 6.16
N SER A 132 -14.41 -3.19 7.08
CA SER A 132 -14.70 -4.61 6.80
C SER A 132 -16.19 -4.88 6.54
N ARG A 133 -17.08 -3.98 6.96
CA ARG A 133 -18.53 -4.08 6.73
C ARG A 133 -19.01 -3.37 5.47
N MET A 134 -18.16 -2.59 4.80
CA MET A 134 -18.56 -1.83 3.61
C MET A 134 -19.01 -2.74 2.46
N GLY A 135 -18.31 -3.88 2.25
CA GLY A 135 -18.70 -4.91 1.28
C GLY A 135 -19.20 -4.34 -0.06
N GLY A 136 -20.38 -4.78 -0.49
CA GLY A 136 -20.99 -4.36 -1.76
C GLY A 136 -21.26 -2.86 -1.88
N ALA A 137 -21.46 -2.14 -0.77
CA ALA A 137 -21.63 -0.68 -0.82
C ALA A 137 -20.34 0.04 -1.27
N LEU A 138 -19.17 -0.53 -0.97
CA LEU A 138 -17.91 -0.02 -1.50
C LEU A 138 -17.82 -0.27 -3.02
N ASP A 139 -18.23 -1.47 -3.47
CA ASP A 139 -18.26 -1.81 -4.89
C ASP A 139 -19.16 -0.86 -5.70
N GLU A 140 -20.35 -0.57 -5.19
CA GLU A 140 -21.30 0.36 -5.83
C GLU A 140 -20.72 1.76 -6.04
N ARG A 141 -19.80 2.19 -5.17
CA ARG A 141 -19.14 3.49 -5.28
C ARG A 141 -17.86 3.42 -6.12
N VAL A 142 -17.04 2.40 -5.92
CA VAL A 142 -15.71 2.29 -6.52
C VAL A 142 -15.77 1.85 -7.98
N LEU A 143 -16.54 0.80 -8.31
CA LEU A 143 -16.44 0.18 -9.63
C LEU A 143 -16.90 1.10 -10.79
N PRO A 144 -17.99 1.89 -10.67
CA PRO A 144 -18.37 2.85 -11.71
C PRO A 144 -17.31 3.93 -11.90
N LEU A 145 -16.77 4.49 -10.80
CA LEU A 145 -15.73 5.51 -10.84
C LEU A 145 -14.45 4.96 -11.46
N ALA A 146 -14.01 3.78 -11.04
CA ALA A 146 -12.80 3.15 -11.57
C ALA A 146 -12.90 2.91 -13.08
N ARG A 147 -14.03 2.45 -13.58
CA ARG A 147 -14.29 2.31 -15.03
C ARG A 147 -14.20 3.65 -15.74
N GLN A 148 -14.88 4.67 -15.23
CA GLN A 148 -14.86 6.02 -15.81
C GLN A 148 -13.44 6.57 -15.90
N LEU A 149 -12.64 6.41 -14.84
CA LEU A 149 -11.27 6.87 -14.79
C LEU A 149 -10.36 6.10 -15.77
N ALA A 150 -10.53 4.78 -15.86
CA ALA A 150 -9.75 3.93 -16.76
C ALA A 150 -10.00 4.22 -18.24
N GLU A 151 -11.21 4.70 -18.60
CA GLU A 151 -11.56 5.06 -19.99
C GLU A 151 -10.82 6.31 -20.49
N LYS A 152 -10.30 7.14 -19.60
CA LYS A 152 -9.58 8.37 -19.99
C LYS A 152 -8.23 8.05 -20.65
N ASP A 153 -7.73 8.99 -21.46
CA ASP A 153 -6.51 8.80 -22.26
C ASP A 153 -5.26 9.30 -21.50
N TRP A 154 -4.81 8.51 -20.57
CA TRP A 154 -3.55 8.68 -19.83
C TRP A 154 -2.71 7.40 -19.92
N ASP A 155 -1.38 7.53 -19.80
CA ASP A 155 -0.43 6.43 -19.90
C ASP A 155 0.72 6.52 -18.88
N HIS A 156 0.70 7.52 -18.03
CA HIS A 156 1.58 7.67 -16.89
C HIS A 156 0.75 7.91 -15.61
N VAL A 157 1.18 7.38 -14.49
CA VAL A 157 0.48 7.50 -13.21
C VAL A 157 1.43 8.03 -12.14
N VAL A 158 0.96 9.01 -11.38
CA VAL A 158 1.62 9.50 -10.17
C VAL A 158 0.68 9.32 -8.99
N VAL A 159 1.14 8.64 -7.97
CA VAL A 159 0.42 8.47 -6.69
C VAL A 159 1.16 9.26 -5.62
N LEU A 160 0.41 10.04 -4.86
CA LEU A 160 0.92 10.91 -3.81
C LEU A 160 0.30 10.56 -2.47
N ALA A 161 1.10 10.43 -1.44
CA ALA A 161 0.65 10.27 -0.06
C ALA A 161 1.78 10.52 0.93
N ASP A 162 1.42 10.75 2.19
CA ASP A 162 2.37 10.93 3.29
C ASP A 162 2.07 9.98 4.46
N ALA A 163 2.86 10.09 5.51
CA ALA A 163 2.68 9.45 6.81
C ALA A 163 2.42 7.93 6.72
N GLU A 164 1.45 7.45 7.49
CA GLU A 164 1.15 6.02 7.58
C GLU A 164 0.56 5.44 6.27
N ALA A 165 -0.08 6.28 5.45
CA ALA A 165 -0.64 5.88 4.16
C ALA A 165 0.42 5.76 3.06
N ALA A 166 1.59 6.36 3.21
CA ALA A 166 2.61 6.44 2.17
C ALA A 166 2.97 5.07 1.57
N GLY A 167 3.27 4.08 2.40
CA GLY A 167 3.69 2.76 1.91
C GLY A 167 2.59 1.99 1.18
N VAL A 168 1.33 2.06 1.64
CA VAL A 168 0.21 1.38 0.97
C VAL A 168 -0.20 2.12 -0.31
N MET A 169 -0.04 3.43 -0.39
CA MET A 169 -0.24 4.19 -1.63
C MET A 169 0.91 3.97 -2.63
N GLU A 170 2.14 3.78 -2.17
CA GLU A 170 3.25 3.31 -3.01
C GLU A 170 2.94 1.94 -3.64
N GLU A 171 2.28 1.05 -2.89
CA GLU A 171 1.77 -0.23 -3.41
C GLU A 171 0.68 0.01 -4.47
N GLY A 172 -0.19 0.98 -4.27
CA GLY A 172 -1.14 1.42 -5.28
C GLY A 172 -0.47 1.88 -6.58
N ALA A 173 0.65 2.58 -6.50
CA ALA A 173 1.45 2.92 -7.68
C ALA A 173 2.08 1.68 -8.32
N LEU A 174 2.56 0.71 -7.53
CA LEU A 174 3.11 -0.55 -8.04
C LEU A 174 2.06 -1.35 -8.82
N ALA A 175 0.80 -1.37 -8.35
CA ALA A 175 -0.30 -2.03 -9.03
C ALA A 175 -0.45 -1.60 -10.49
N PHE A 176 -0.24 -0.33 -10.84
CA PHE A 176 -0.27 0.12 -12.24
C PHE A 176 0.88 -0.43 -13.08
N LYS A 177 2.06 -0.66 -12.49
CA LYS A 177 3.18 -1.32 -13.18
C LYS A 177 2.88 -2.78 -13.44
N GLU A 178 2.39 -3.48 -12.43
CA GLU A 178 2.20 -4.92 -12.47
C GLU A 178 0.93 -5.32 -13.25
N ILE A 179 -0.21 -4.70 -12.93
CA ILE A 179 -1.52 -5.10 -13.46
C ILE A 179 -1.71 -4.61 -14.90
N CYS A 180 -1.35 -3.37 -15.20
CA CYS A 180 -1.61 -2.79 -16.52
C CYS A 180 -0.36 -2.39 -17.32
N CYS A 181 0.82 -2.75 -16.85
CA CYS A 181 2.10 -2.50 -17.53
C CYS A 181 2.28 -1.02 -17.94
N LEU A 182 1.98 -0.10 -17.02
CA LEU A 182 2.13 1.33 -17.20
C LEU A 182 3.22 1.91 -16.32
N ASN A 183 3.85 2.97 -16.79
CA ASN A 183 4.76 3.75 -15.95
C ASN A 183 3.97 4.38 -14.81
N SER A 184 4.45 4.19 -13.60
CA SER A 184 3.89 4.82 -12.42
C SER A 184 4.98 5.19 -11.42
N ASN A 185 4.74 6.24 -10.66
CA ASN A 185 5.63 6.75 -9.64
C ASN A 185 4.86 7.04 -8.36
N PHE A 186 5.56 6.93 -7.24
CA PHE A 186 5.08 7.38 -5.96
C PHE A 186 5.99 8.50 -5.45
N TYR A 187 5.39 9.53 -4.85
CA TYR A 187 6.11 10.60 -4.17
C TYR A 187 5.34 11.06 -2.93
N ASN A 188 6.05 11.65 -1.98
CA ASN A 188 5.42 12.41 -0.93
C ASN A 188 4.74 13.68 -1.48
N LEU A 189 3.67 14.13 -0.81
CA LEU A 189 2.78 15.18 -1.31
C LEU A 189 3.53 16.45 -1.73
N LEU A 190 4.33 17.01 -0.84
CA LEU A 190 5.04 18.23 -1.15
C LEU A 190 6.33 18.01 -1.95
N ASP A 191 6.96 16.84 -1.79
CA ASP A 191 8.22 16.52 -2.45
C ASP A 191 8.06 16.40 -3.98
N VAL A 192 6.86 16.11 -4.47
CA VAL A 192 6.60 16.09 -5.92
C VAL A 192 6.96 17.42 -6.58
N ARG A 193 6.85 18.55 -5.88
CA ARG A 193 7.21 19.89 -6.36
C ARG A 193 8.71 20.09 -6.56
N HIS A 194 9.55 19.29 -5.89
CA HIS A 194 11.00 19.44 -5.87
C HIS A 194 11.72 18.61 -6.94
N GLY A 195 11.20 18.63 -8.17
CA GLY A 195 11.77 17.94 -9.33
C GLY A 195 10.77 17.04 -10.05
N PRO A 196 10.17 16.03 -9.40
CA PRO A 196 9.26 15.07 -10.06
C PRO A 196 8.11 15.71 -10.85
N VAL A 197 7.66 16.87 -10.44
CA VAL A 197 6.58 17.63 -11.08
C VAL A 197 6.84 17.92 -12.57
N VAL A 198 8.09 17.89 -13.04
CA VAL A 198 8.43 18.10 -14.45
C VAL A 198 7.98 16.92 -15.33
N MET A 199 7.73 15.74 -14.74
CA MET A 199 7.24 14.55 -15.44
C MET A 199 5.71 14.49 -15.51
N ILE A 200 5.02 15.45 -14.89
CA ILE A 200 3.56 15.52 -14.92
C ILE A 200 3.15 16.39 -16.10
N ASP A 201 2.49 15.77 -17.06
CA ASP A 201 1.96 16.36 -18.29
C ASP A 201 0.48 16.02 -18.52
N GLU A 202 -0.07 16.42 -19.64
CA GLU A 202 -1.48 16.22 -20.00
C GLU A 202 -1.91 14.75 -20.09
N ARG A 203 -0.97 13.79 -20.15
CA ARG A 203 -1.23 12.35 -20.17
C ARG A 203 -0.97 11.65 -18.83
N THR A 204 -0.62 12.43 -17.81
CA THR A 204 -0.35 11.90 -16.48
C THR A 204 -1.62 11.87 -15.64
N PHE A 205 -1.94 10.71 -15.08
CA PHE A 205 -3.00 10.55 -14.08
C PHE A 205 -2.41 10.70 -12.68
N VAL A 206 -2.93 11.64 -11.90
CA VAL A 206 -2.48 11.91 -10.53
C VAL A 206 -3.54 11.47 -9.53
N PHE A 207 -3.15 10.58 -8.61
CA PHE A 207 -3.90 10.24 -7.41
C PHE A 207 -3.22 10.85 -6.19
N ALA A 208 -3.91 11.69 -5.46
CA ALA A 208 -3.41 12.29 -4.24
C ALA A 208 -4.24 11.84 -3.04
N PHE A 209 -3.68 10.98 -2.18
CA PHE A 209 -4.29 10.66 -0.89
C PHE A 209 -3.93 11.74 0.11
N LEU A 210 -4.96 12.37 0.67
CA LEU A 210 -4.84 13.48 1.60
C LEU A 210 -5.56 13.14 2.90
N GLU A 211 -5.01 13.54 4.02
CA GLU A 211 -5.67 13.37 5.32
C GLU A 211 -6.69 14.48 5.60
N SER A 212 -6.52 15.62 4.93
CA SER A 212 -7.36 16.81 5.08
C SER A 212 -7.41 17.61 3.78
N ALA A 213 -8.32 18.57 3.71
CA ALA A 213 -8.40 19.55 2.64
C ALA A 213 -7.83 20.91 3.10
N GLY A 214 -6.64 20.91 3.71
CA GLY A 214 -5.98 22.10 4.18
C GLY A 214 -5.51 23.04 3.05
N GLN A 215 -5.15 24.26 3.38
CA GLN A 215 -4.73 25.26 2.39
C GLN A 215 -3.51 24.81 1.57
N THR A 216 -2.57 24.08 2.20
CA THR A 216 -1.35 23.59 1.55
C THR A 216 -1.66 22.48 0.55
N GLU A 217 -2.54 21.54 0.93
CA GLU A 217 -3.00 20.44 0.09
C GLU A 217 -3.81 20.94 -1.10
N GLN A 218 -4.70 21.92 -0.88
CA GLN A 218 -5.47 22.54 -1.96
C GLN A 218 -4.56 23.26 -2.96
N ALA A 219 -3.57 24.04 -2.47
CA ALA A 219 -2.60 24.69 -3.34
C ALA A 219 -1.75 23.68 -4.15
N LEU A 220 -1.44 22.50 -3.57
CA LEU A 220 -0.79 21.42 -4.30
C LEU A 220 -1.70 20.90 -5.43
N LEU A 221 -2.97 20.59 -5.13
CA LEU A 221 -3.92 20.10 -6.14
C LEU A 221 -4.12 21.12 -7.27
N GLU A 222 -4.21 22.41 -6.96
CA GLU A 222 -4.30 23.48 -7.97
C GLU A 222 -3.07 23.51 -8.88
N ASP A 223 -1.87 23.35 -8.33
CA ASP A 223 -0.64 23.32 -9.14
C ASP A 223 -0.59 22.10 -10.06
N LEU A 224 -1.06 20.94 -9.59
CA LEU A 224 -1.14 19.72 -10.38
C LEU A 224 -2.19 19.85 -11.50
N ARG A 225 -3.35 20.44 -11.23
CA ARG A 225 -4.43 20.69 -12.22
C ARG A 225 -4.01 21.63 -13.35
N LYS A 226 -3.02 22.50 -13.13
CA LYS A 226 -2.42 23.32 -14.20
C LYS A 226 -1.61 22.51 -15.21
N ARG A 227 -1.23 21.28 -14.87
CA ARG A 227 -0.39 20.39 -15.69
C ARG A 227 -1.16 19.27 -16.36
N THR A 228 -2.15 18.72 -15.66
CA THR A 228 -2.99 17.62 -16.15
C THR A 228 -4.44 17.81 -15.74
N GLY A 229 -5.36 17.42 -16.63
CA GLY A 229 -6.80 17.33 -16.33
C GLY A 229 -7.21 16.07 -15.56
N TYR A 230 -6.24 15.22 -15.18
CA TYR A 230 -6.51 13.92 -14.57
C TYR A 230 -5.99 13.88 -13.13
N VAL A 231 -6.52 14.75 -12.27
CA VAL A 231 -6.22 14.77 -10.84
C VAL A 231 -7.41 14.23 -10.06
N VAL A 232 -7.19 13.20 -9.25
CA VAL A 232 -8.17 12.66 -8.30
C VAL A 232 -7.60 12.81 -6.90
N SER A 233 -8.29 13.52 -6.04
CA SER A 233 -8.01 13.51 -4.60
C SER A 233 -8.76 12.36 -3.92
N LEU A 234 -8.18 11.80 -2.89
CA LEU A 234 -8.69 10.66 -2.13
C LEU A 234 -8.52 10.99 -0.65
N GLY A 235 -9.53 10.72 0.16
CA GLY A 235 -9.32 10.89 1.60
C GLY A 235 -10.60 11.05 2.41
N PRO A 236 -10.46 11.17 3.74
CA PRO A 236 -11.57 11.24 4.68
C PRO A 236 -12.10 12.68 4.86
N PHE A 237 -12.41 13.37 3.77
CA PHE A 237 -12.97 14.73 3.79
C PHE A 237 -13.90 14.95 2.59
N ALA A 238 -14.76 15.94 2.67
CA ALA A 238 -15.60 16.32 1.56
C ALA A 238 -14.83 17.06 0.47
N ALA A 239 -15.22 16.90 -0.79
CA ALA A 239 -14.67 17.65 -1.91
C ALA A 239 -14.74 19.17 -1.65
N ALA A 240 -13.71 19.89 -2.07
CA ALA A 240 -13.76 21.35 -2.12
C ALA A 240 -14.72 21.80 -3.23
N GLU A 241 -15.27 23.01 -3.08
CA GLU A 241 -16.13 23.62 -4.11
C GLU A 241 -15.34 23.75 -5.43
N GLY A 242 -15.88 23.19 -6.52
CA GLY A 242 -15.22 23.18 -7.83
C GLY A 242 -14.24 22.03 -8.05
N GLU A 243 -14.15 21.07 -7.15
CA GLU A 243 -13.32 19.88 -7.30
C GLU A 243 -14.04 18.80 -8.11
N ASP A 244 -13.59 18.60 -9.37
CA ASP A 244 -14.29 17.73 -10.33
C ASP A 244 -14.23 16.23 -10.01
N THR A 245 -13.18 15.77 -9.29
CA THR A 245 -13.04 14.36 -8.95
C THR A 245 -12.36 14.19 -7.58
N HIS A 246 -13.19 13.91 -6.59
CA HIS A 246 -12.77 13.52 -5.25
C HIS A 246 -13.42 12.18 -4.88
N PHE A 247 -12.63 11.28 -4.29
CA PHE A 247 -13.13 10.05 -3.67
C PHE A 247 -13.14 10.21 -2.15
N ASP A 248 -14.29 10.62 -1.63
CA ASP A 248 -14.53 10.67 -0.19
C ASP A 248 -14.66 9.26 0.38
N THR A 249 -13.93 8.95 1.44
CA THR A 249 -14.01 7.65 2.13
C THR A 249 -15.21 7.54 3.07
N GLY A 250 -16.05 8.58 3.15
CA GLY A 250 -17.31 8.60 3.88
C GLY A 250 -17.13 8.61 5.39
N GLU A 251 -17.78 7.66 6.08
CA GLU A 251 -17.71 7.54 7.54
C GLU A 251 -16.33 7.06 8.05
N ILE A 252 -15.45 6.64 7.14
CA ILE A 252 -14.09 6.22 7.49
C ILE A 252 -13.20 7.46 7.54
N THR A 253 -13.00 7.99 8.74
CA THR A 253 -12.32 9.28 8.98
C THR A 253 -10.90 9.13 9.52
N ASP A 254 -10.48 7.95 9.97
CA ASP A 254 -9.08 7.69 10.31
C ASP A 254 -8.27 7.47 9.03
N PRO A 255 -7.17 8.20 8.78
CA PRO A 255 -6.40 8.10 7.54
C PRO A 255 -5.88 6.68 7.24
N VAL A 256 -5.50 5.92 8.27
CA VAL A 256 -5.03 4.53 8.08
C VAL A 256 -6.18 3.66 7.59
N ALA A 257 -7.35 3.75 8.20
CA ALA A 257 -8.52 3.00 7.75
C ALA A 257 -9.01 3.47 6.37
N ALA A 258 -8.98 4.78 6.11
CA ALA A 258 -9.37 5.41 4.84
C ALA A 258 -8.46 5.01 3.66
N ALA A 259 -7.20 4.66 3.93
CA ALA A 259 -6.28 4.19 2.90
C ALA A 259 -6.72 2.85 2.27
N ILE A 260 -7.54 2.03 2.96
CA ILE A 260 -8.02 0.75 2.42
C ILE A 260 -8.99 0.96 1.24
N PRO A 261 -10.11 1.70 1.37
CA PRO A 261 -10.98 1.99 0.23
C PRO A 261 -10.27 2.82 -0.86
N ALA A 262 -9.32 3.68 -0.50
CA ALA A 262 -8.51 4.40 -1.47
C ALA A 262 -7.63 3.44 -2.30
N LEU A 263 -6.92 2.50 -1.67
CA LEU A 263 -6.16 1.46 -2.37
C LEU A 263 -7.08 0.62 -3.27
N TYR A 264 -8.27 0.27 -2.77
CA TYR A 264 -9.24 -0.51 -3.55
C TYR A 264 -9.66 0.21 -4.84
N LEU A 265 -9.84 1.53 -4.79
CA LEU A 265 -10.09 2.33 -6.00
C LEU A 265 -8.88 2.25 -6.95
N LEU A 266 -7.65 2.46 -6.48
CA LEU A 266 -6.45 2.41 -7.32
C LEU A 266 -6.31 1.05 -8.03
N GLN A 267 -6.47 -0.05 -7.30
CA GLN A 267 -6.39 -1.40 -7.85
C GLN A 267 -7.46 -1.66 -8.92
N ASN A 268 -8.69 -1.18 -8.72
CA ASN A 268 -9.76 -1.32 -9.71
C ASN A 268 -9.54 -0.43 -10.95
N VAL A 269 -8.99 0.77 -10.79
CA VAL A 269 -8.59 1.60 -11.95
C VAL A 269 -7.50 0.89 -12.75
N ALA A 270 -6.49 0.30 -12.08
CA ALA A 270 -5.45 -0.47 -12.75
C ALA A 270 -6.04 -1.69 -13.49
N LEU A 271 -6.97 -2.44 -12.86
CA LEU A 271 -7.68 -3.56 -13.47
C LEU A 271 -8.42 -3.14 -14.75
N TYR A 272 -9.29 -2.13 -14.67
CA TYR A 272 -10.06 -1.70 -15.85
C TYR A 272 -9.16 -1.10 -16.94
N LYS A 273 -8.07 -0.44 -16.56
CA LYS A 273 -7.09 0.05 -17.54
C LYS A 273 -6.35 -1.11 -18.23
N ALA A 274 -6.00 -2.18 -17.51
CA ALA A 274 -5.43 -3.39 -18.09
C ALA A 274 -6.37 -4.02 -19.12
N LEU A 275 -7.64 -4.21 -18.76
CA LEU A 275 -8.66 -4.76 -19.65
C LEU A 275 -8.82 -3.89 -20.91
N LYS A 276 -8.89 -2.57 -20.78
CA LYS A 276 -8.93 -1.63 -21.92
C LYS A 276 -7.71 -1.77 -22.82
N ARG A 277 -6.53 -2.01 -22.26
CA ARG A 277 -5.28 -2.18 -23.00
C ARG A 277 -5.08 -3.59 -23.57
N GLY A 278 -5.96 -4.54 -23.25
CA GLY A 278 -5.81 -5.94 -23.64
C GLY A 278 -4.66 -6.66 -22.91
N VAL A 279 -4.27 -6.18 -21.74
CA VAL A 279 -3.28 -6.82 -20.86
C VAL A 279 -3.99 -7.80 -19.94
N ASP A 280 -3.45 -9.00 -19.78
CA ASP A 280 -3.94 -9.98 -18.80
C ASP A 280 -3.52 -9.53 -17.39
N PRO A 281 -4.46 -9.12 -16.52
CA PRO A 281 -4.13 -8.60 -15.20
C PRO A 281 -3.64 -9.68 -14.24
N ASP A 282 -3.97 -10.96 -14.49
CA ASP A 282 -3.58 -12.07 -13.64
C ASP A 282 -2.19 -12.62 -14.00
N ARG A 283 -1.79 -12.45 -15.27
CA ARG A 283 -0.52 -12.96 -15.81
C ARG A 283 0.14 -11.94 -16.74
N PRO A 284 0.52 -10.78 -16.23
CA PRO A 284 1.16 -9.77 -17.05
C PRO A 284 2.48 -10.30 -17.62
N ASN A 285 2.76 -9.92 -18.86
CA ASN A 285 3.93 -10.41 -19.57
C ASN A 285 5.24 -10.01 -18.86
N GLY A 286 6.13 -11.00 -18.64
CA GLY A 286 7.44 -10.78 -18.02
C GLY A 286 7.44 -10.82 -16.49
N LEU A 287 6.29 -11.01 -15.84
CA LEU A 287 6.20 -11.17 -14.38
C LEU A 287 5.95 -12.65 -14.00
N SER A 288 6.61 -13.12 -12.97
CA SER A 288 6.41 -14.45 -12.39
C SER A 288 6.03 -14.36 -10.92
N ALA A 289 5.24 -15.33 -10.44
CA ALA A 289 4.69 -15.31 -9.08
C ALA A 289 5.77 -15.30 -7.98
N TRP A 290 6.93 -15.86 -8.27
CA TRP A 290 8.12 -15.85 -7.38
C TRP A 290 9.40 -16.05 -8.18
N ILE A 291 10.45 -15.43 -7.70
CA ILE A 291 11.82 -15.61 -8.19
C ILE A 291 12.55 -16.52 -7.20
N ARG A 292 13.29 -17.49 -7.72
CA ARG A 292 14.21 -18.31 -6.92
C ARG A 292 15.63 -17.76 -7.09
N LEU A 293 16.31 -17.53 -5.96
CA LEU A 293 17.73 -17.18 -5.91
C LEU A 293 18.60 -18.45 -5.89
#